data_dad2fcb946d5ca7417ffd367f1d34d52
#
_entry.id   dad2fcb946d5ca7417ffd367f1d34d52
#
_cell.length_a   1.000
_cell.length_b   1.000
_cell.length_c   1.000
_cell.angle_alpha   90.00
_cell.angle_beta   90.00
_cell.angle_gamma   90.00
#
_symmetry.space_group_name_H-M   'P 1'
#
loop_
_entity.id
_entity.type
_entity.pdbx_description
1 polymer ?
#
loop_
_entity_poly.entity_id
_entity_poly.type
_entity_poly.pdbx_seq_one_letter_code
_entity_poly.pdbx_strand_id
1 'polypeptide(L)'
;MSRDEAADATGLKRPTAAFHLERLATDGLLDVCFARLSGRTGPGAGRTAKLYVRAQRQIDVSLPPRRYLILGDVLASALDEAQRRPETAGEAGARAAERAGRQLAGGCQDLAQLLAEAGYQPRAGRDDGVTLLANCPFHELVVRHPQLVCTLNLHLLQAALAELGCPDQARLDPAPGRCCVTIVQA
;
A
#
# COMPACT_ATOMS: atom_id res chain seq x y z
N MET A 1 13.36 16.39 -19.00
CA MET A 1 14.68 15.89 -19.45
C MET A 1 14.52 15.21 -20.81
N SER A 2 15.36 15.56 -21.77
CA SER A 2 15.45 14.90 -23.08
C SER A 2 16.39 13.68 -23.02
N ARG A 3 16.47 12.93 -24.12
CA ARG A 3 17.41 11.79 -24.25
C ARG A 3 18.87 12.25 -24.26
N ASP A 4 19.13 13.41 -24.80
CA ASP A 4 20.50 13.99 -24.90
C ASP A 4 20.92 14.45 -23.49
N GLU A 5 20.10 15.24 -22.80
CA GLU A 5 20.35 15.64 -21.41
C GLU A 5 20.56 14.45 -20.46
N ALA A 6 19.81 13.37 -20.65
CA ALA A 6 19.98 12.17 -19.84
C ALA A 6 21.30 11.44 -20.15
N ALA A 7 21.69 11.37 -21.43
CA ALA A 7 22.95 10.79 -21.84
C ALA A 7 24.14 11.57 -21.23
N ASP A 8 24.10 12.88 -21.30
CA ASP A 8 25.12 13.77 -20.76
C ASP A 8 25.20 13.64 -19.22
N ALA A 9 24.06 13.66 -18.54
CA ALA A 9 24.00 13.58 -17.08
C ALA A 9 24.49 12.23 -16.51
N THR A 10 24.36 11.15 -17.30
CA THR A 10 24.71 9.77 -16.84
C THR A 10 26.01 9.25 -17.42
N GLY A 11 26.61 9.93 -18.40
CA GLY A 11 27.77 9.44 -19.14
C GLY A 11 27.45 8.24 -20.06
N LEU A 12 26.19 7.95 -20.30
CA LEU A 12 25.77 6.86 -21.17
C LEU A 12 25.72 7.30 -22.63
N LYS A 13 25.88 6.35 -23.55
CA LYS A 13 25.62 6.61 -24.97
C LYS A 13 24.12 6.93 -25.14
N ARG A 14 23.82 7.90 -26.01
CA ARG A 14 22.43 8.35 -26.29
C ARG A 14 21.44 7.21 -26.58
N PRO A 15 21.76 6.17 -27.38
CA PRO A 15 20.84 5.05 -27.57
C PRO A 15 20.54 4.27 -26.28
N THR A 16 21.53 4.10 -25.42
CA THR A 16 21.38 3.43 -24.11
C THR A 16 20.51 4.25 -23.17
N ALA A 17 20.76 5.55 -23.06
CA ALA A 17 19.91 6.47 -22.28
C ALA A 17 18.47 6.46 -22.82
N ALA A 18 18.27 6.48 -24.14
CA ALA A 18 16.95 6.40 -24.76
C ALA A 18 16.23 5.10 -24.41
N PHE A 19 16.91 3.96 -24.45
CA PHE A 19 16.35 2.65 -24.08
C PHE A 19 15.86 2.65 -22.62
N HIS A 20 16.66 3.13 -21.68
CA HIS A 20 16.27 3.18 -20.27
C HIS A 20 15.12 4.15 -20.03
N LEU A 21 15.10 5.31 -20.65
CA LEU A 21 14.00 6.27 -20.53
C LEU A 21 12.68 5.72 -21.07
N GLU A 22 12.70 5.02 -22.22
CA GLU A 22 11.52 4.37 -22.76
C GLU A 22 11.04 3.24 -21.85
N ARG A 23 11.95 2.45 -21.29
CA ARG A 23 11.62 1.39 -20.35
C ARG A 23 10.95 1.96 -19.08
N LEU A 24 11.55 2.99 -18.48
CA LEU A 24 10.99 3.66 -17.31
C LEU A 24 9.61 4.29 -17.60
N ALA A 25 9.41 4.81 -18.82
CA ALA A 25 8.10 5.33 -19.22
C ALA A 25 7.08 4.19 -19.40
N THR A 26 7.48 3.07 -19.99
CA THR A 26 6.62 1.87 -20.14
C THR A 26 6.22 1.31 -18.76
N ASP A 27 7.16 1.29 -17.82
CA ASP A 27 6.93 0.83 -16.44
C ASP A 27 6.15 1.87 -15.60
N GLY A 28 5.79 3.03 -16.19
CA GLY A 28 5.00 4.10 -15.55
C GLY A 28 5.75 4.84 -14.45
N LEU A 29 7.09 4.84 -14.49
CA LEU A 29 7.95 5.61 -13.58
C LEU A 29 8.20 7.02 -14.10
N LEU A 30 8.09 7.21 -15.42
CA LEU A 30 8.18 8.49 -16.11
C LEU A 30 6.95 8.72 -16.96
N ASP A 31 6.50 9.96 -17.00
CA ASP A 31 5.54 10.47 -17.97
C ASP A 31 6.28 11.06 -19.18
N VAL A 32 5.63 10.96 -20.35
CA VAL A 32 6.16 11.48 -21.59
C VAL A 32 5.40 12.75 -21.98
N CYS A 33 6.12 13.81 -22.26
CA CYS A 33 5.58 15.01 -22.85
C CYS A 33 6.40 15.47 -24.07
N PHE A 34 5.83 16.34 -24.89
CA PHE A 34 6.48 16.89 -26.07
C PHE A 34 6.56 18.40 -25.95
N ALA A 35 7.76 18.94 -25.99
CA ALA A 35 7.98 20.39 -25.93
C ALA A 35 9.09 20.84 -26.89
N ARG A 36 9.07 22.12 -27.23
CA ARG A 36 10.13 22.74 -28.02
C ARG A 36 11.20 23.26 -27.09
N LEU A 37 12.42 22.73 -27.20
CA LEU A 37 13.57 23.16 -26.39
C LEU A 37 14.05 24.56 -26.72
N SER A 38 13.73 25.08 -27.93
CA SER A 38 14.17 26.42 -28.39
C SER A 38 13.36 27.60 -27.82
N GLY A 39 12.23 27.33 -27.11
CA GLY A 39 11.32 28.38 -26.63
C GLY A 39 10.63 29.18 -27.75
N ARG A 40 10.93 28.95 -29.03
CA ARG A 40 10.34 29.66 -30.18
C ARG A 40 8.97 29.09 -30.53
N THR A 41 8.04 29.96 -30.90
CA THR A 41 6.68 29.62 -31.38
C THR A 41 6.47 30.07 -32.81
N GLY A 42 5.60 29.42 -33.57
CA GLY A 42 5.24 29.78 -34.96
C GLY A 42 5.91 28.93 -36.05
N PRO A 43 5.67 29.26 -37.34
CA PRO A 43 6.27 28.58 -38.47
C PRO A 43 7.80 28.67 -38.43
N GLY A 44 8.53 27.55 -38.57
CA GLY A 44 9.99 27.51 -38.50
C GLY A 44 10.57 27.32 -37.07
N ALA A 45 9.77 27.14 -36.03
CA ALA A 45 10.24 27.01 -34.64
C ALA A 45 10.92 25.66 -34.29
N GLY A 46 11.10 24.77 -35.28
CA GLY A 46 11.78 23.49 -35.11
C GLY A 46 10.86 22.37 -34.63
N ARG A 47 11.41 21.14 -34.58
CA ARG A 47 10.70 19.92 -34.17
C ARG A 47 10.56 19.87 -32.65
N THR A 48 9.43 19.39 -32.16
CA THR A 48 9.23 19.07 -30.72
C THR A 48 10.14 17.94 -30.30
N ALA A 49 10.77 18.09 -29.13
CA ALA A 49 11.55 17.03 -28.49
C ALA A 49 10.62 16.22 -27.57
N LYS A 50 10.86 14.92 -27.53
CA LYS A 50 10.25 14.01 -26.53
C LYS A 50 10.99 14.21 -25.22
N LEU A 51 10.27 14.59 -24.17
CA LEU A 51 10.78 14.82 -22.84
C LEU A 51 10.18 13.78 -21.88
N TYR A 52 10.96 13.46 -20.87
CA TYR A 52 10.59 12.55 -19.79
C TYR A 52 10.58 13.31 -18.48
N VAL A 53 9.50 13.20 -17.72
CA VAL A 53 9.32 13.79 -16.40
C VAL A 53 8.96 12.71 -15.40
N ARG A 54 9.28 12.92 -14.14
CA ARG A 54 8.90 11.97 -13.09
C ARG A 54 7.38 11.82 -13.05
N ALA A 55 6.88 10.59 -13.05
CA ALA A 55 5.46 10.33 -12.88
C ALA A 55 4.96 10.83 -11.52
N GLN A 56 3.72 11.30 -11.46
CA GLN A 56 3.08 11.86 -10.27
C GLN A 56 2.59 10.77 -9.29
N ARG A 57 3.15 9.58 -9.36
CA ARG A 57 2.80 8.49 -8.45
C ARG A 57 3.92 8.18 -7.48
N GLN A 58 3.55 7.81 -6.26
CA GLN A 58 4.45 7.23 -5.29
C GLN A 58 4.58 5.73 -5.53
N ILE A 59 5.81 5.23 -5.44
CA ILE A 59 6.13 3.80 -5.57
C ILE A 59 6.92 3.41 -4.35
N ASP A 60 6.34 2.51 -3.56
CA ASP A 60 6.96 1.94 -2.39
C ASP A 60 7.24 0.46 -2.65
N VAL A 61 8.44 0.03 -2.34
CA VAL A 61 8.85 -1.39 -2.42
C VAL A 61 9.24 -1.84 -1.03
N SER A 62 8.55 -2.85 -0.52
CA SER A 62 8.91 -3.50 0.73
C SER A 62 8.82 -5.02 0.61
N LEU A 63 9.76 -5.72 1.25
CA LEU A 63 9.81 -7.17 1.30
C LEU A 63 10.09 -7.63 2.74
N PRO A 64 9.15 -8.32 3.39
CA PRO A 64 7.79 -8.63 2.94
C PRO A 64 6.89 -7.38 2.82
N PRO A 65 5.72 -7.48 2.18
CA PRO A 65 4.82 -6.34 1.99
C PRO A 65 4.46 -5.65 3.30
N ARG A 66 4.52 -4.30 3.30
CA ARG A 66 4.09 -3.44 4.42
C ARG A 66 2.98 -2.50 3.96
N ARG A 67 2.03 -2.23 4.84
CA ARG A 67 0.84 -1.42 4.54
C ARG A 67 0.64 -0.31 5.58
N TYR A 68 1.72 0.39 5.91
CA TYR A 68 1.67 1.46 6.93
C TYR A 68 0.69 2.58 6.61
N LEU A 69 0.37 2.82 5.33
CA LEU A 69 -0.64 3.81 4.94
C LEU A 69 -2.03 3.45 5.45
N ILE A 70 -2.40 2.16 5.44
CA ILE A 70 -3.69 1.71 6.00
C ILE A 70 -3.76 2.06 7.48
N LEU A 71 -2.73 1.73 8.25
CA LEU A 71 -2.70 2.04 9.67
C LEU A 71 -2.57 3.54 9.95
N GLY A 72 -1.83 4.25 9.10
CA GLY A 72 -1.72 5.72 9.16
C GLY A 72 -3.07 6.40 9.00
N ASP A 73 -3.87 5.96 8.03
CA ASP A 73 -5.23 6.47 7.80
C ASP A 73 -6.18 6.14 8.96
N VAL A 74 -6.10 4.92 9.50
CA VAL A 74 -6.86 4.52 10.69
C VAL A 74 -6.54 5.42 11.88
N LEU A 75 -5.25 5.67 12.16
CA LEU A 75 -4.84 6.51 13.29
C LEU A 75 -5.21 7.98 13.09
N ALA A 76 -5.04 8.52 11.87
CA ALA A 76 -5.44 9.88 11.55
C ALA A 76 -6.95 10.07 11.70
N SER A 77 -7.74 9.14 11.16
CA SER A 77 -9.20 9.14 11.30
C SER A 77 -9.66 9.04 12.75
N ALA A 78 -9.00 8.18 13.54
CA ALA A 78 -9.31 8.03 14.97
C ALA A 78 -9.07 9.31 15.75
N LEU A 79 -7.95 9.99 15.50
CA LEU A 79 -7.62 11.27 16.15
C LEU A 79 -8.63 12.36 15.77
N ASP A 80 -8.98 12.46 14.48
CA ASP A 80 -9.95 13.43 13.98
C ASP A 80 -11.36 13.21 14.58
N GLU A 81 -11.77 11.97 14.77
CA GLU A 81 -13.04 11.63 15.42
C GLU A 81 -13.04 11.89 16.92
N ALA A 82 -11.96 11.51 17.62
CA ALA A 82 -11.84 11.79 19.06
C ALA A 82 -11.85 13.29 19.40
N GLN A 83 -11.43 14.14 18.46
CA GLN A 83 -11.56 15.60 18.61
C GLN A 83 -13.00 16.13 18.49
N ARG A 84 -13.84 15.40 17.74
CA ARG A 84 -15.22 15.83 17.43
C ARG A 84 -16.26 15.24 18.36
N ARG A 85 -15.94 14.16 19.08
CA ARG A 85 -16.87 13.41 19.92
C ARG A 85 -16.25 13.11 21.28
N PRO A 86 -17.05 13.09 22.36
CA PRO A 86 -16.59 12.70 23.68
C PRO A 86 -16.44 11.15 23.75
N GLU A 87 -15.34 10.64 23.22
CA GLU A 87 -15.01 9.22 23.21
C GLU A 87 -13.53 9.01 23.46
N THR A 88 -13.14 7.79 23.84
CA THR A 88 -11.75 7.43 24.03
C THR A 88 -11.04 7.22 22.68
N ALA A 89 -9.73 7.46 22.64
CA ALA A 89 -8.92 7.17 21.46
C ALA A 89 -9.01 5.70 21.03
N GLY A 90 -9.23 4.78 21.97
CA GLY A 90 -9.43 3.36 21.68
C GLY A 90 -10.72 3.07 20.92
N GLU A 91 -11.84 3.67 21.34
CA GLU A 91 -13.14 3.53 20.66
C GLU A 91 -13.10 4.13 19.26
N ALA A 92 -12.54 5.35 19.12
CA ALA A 92 -12.35 5.98 17.82
C ALA A 92 -11.46 5.14 16.91
N GLY A 93 -10.37 4.57 17.46
CA GLY A 93 -9.46 3.68 16.74
C GLY A 93 -10.14 2.40 16.23
N ALA A 94 -10.92 1.75 17.08
CA ALA A 94 -11.67 0.53 16.72
C ALA A 94 -12.60 0.81 15.53
N ARG A 95 -13.42 1.88 15.61
CA ARG A 95 -14.33 2.25 14.52
C ARG A 95 -13.60 2.65 13.23
N ALA A 96 -12.47 3.36 13.33
CA ALA A 96 -11.68 3.70 12.17
C ALA A 96 -11.09 2.44 11.51
N ALA A 97 -10.59 1.48 12.31
CA ALA A 97 -10.09 0.20 11.84
C ALA A 97 -11.19 -0.64 11.17
N GLU A 98 -12.39 -0.68 11.75
CA GLU A 98 -13.55 -1.36 11.14
C GLU A 98 -13.95 -0.75 9.80
N ARG A 99 -13.96 0.59 9.67
CA ARG A 99 -14.23 1.23 8.38
C ARG A 99 -13.17 0.88 7.35
N ALA A 100 -11.89 0.94 7.73
CA ALA A 100 -10.80 0.56 6.85
C ALA A 100 -10.89 -0.90 6.40
N GLY A 101 -11.29 -1.81 7.31
CA GLY A 101 -11.53 -3.22 6.99
C GLY A 101 -12.63 -3.41 5.95
N ARG A 102 -13.79 -2.75 6.13
CA ARG A 102 -14.88 -2.78 5.15
C ARG A 102 -14.48 -2.22 3.79
N GLN A 103 -13.76 -1.09 3.76
CA GLN A 103 -13.28 -0.50 2.52
C GLN A 103 -12.31 -1.43 1.78
N LEU A 104 -11.40 -2.07 2.51
CA LEU A 104 -10.46 -3.03 1.95
C LEU A 104 -11.18 -4.23 1.34
N ALA A 105 -12.19 -4.76 2.02
CA ALA A 105 -12.98 -5.90 1.57
C ALA A 105 -13.87 -5.58 0.36
N GLY A 106 -14.35 -4.34 0.24
CA GLY A 106 -15.24 -3.92 -0.85
C GLY A 106 -14.65 -4.04 -2.26
N GLY A 107 -13.31 -4.19 -2.39
CA GLY A 107 -12.61 -4.47 -3.65
C GLY A 107 -12.25 -5.94 -3.88
N CYS A 108 -12.50 -6.82 -2.90
CA CYS A 108 -12.05 -8.21 -2.90
C CYS A 108 -13.21 -9.18 -3.17
N GLN A 109 -12.93 -10.28 -3.85
CA GLN A 109 -13.90 -11.33 -4.15
C GLN A 109 -13.93 -12.42 -3.07
N ASP A 110 -12.78 -12.63 -2.40
CA ASP A 110 -12.61 -13.69 -1.40
C ASP A 110 -11.56 -13.32 -0.35
N LEU A 111 -11.44 -14.17 0.67
CA LEU A 111 -10.47 -14.02 1.76
C LEU A 111 -9.02 -14.06 1.27
N ALA A 112 -8.71 -14.88 0.28
CA ALA A 112 -7.33 -15.02 -0.20
C ALA A 112 -6.85 -13.71 -0.87
N GLN A 113 -7.70 -13.11 -1.68
CA GLN A 113 -7.45 -11.80 -2.29
C GLN A 113 -7.33 -10.71 -1.23
N LEU A 114 -8.25 -10.65 -0.27
CA LEU A 114 -8.19 -9.70 0.84
C LEU A 114 -6.85 -9.76 1.58
N LEU A 115 -6.43 -10.95 1.97
CA LEU A 115 -5.19 -11.14 2.72
C LEU A 115 -3.96 -10.76 1.90
N ALA A 116 -3.95 -11.09 0.61
CA ALA A 116 -2.85 -10.72 -0.29
C ALA A 116 -2.74 -9.20 -0.49
N GLU A 117 -3.85 -8.52 -0.74
CA GLU A 117 -3.89 -7.06 -0.93
C GLU A 117 -3.55 -6.30 0.35
N ALA A 118 -3.99 -6.82 1.49
CA ALA A 118 -3.65 -6.29 2.80
C ALA A 118 -2.19 -6.59 3.22
N GLY A 119 -1.45 -7.39 2.46
CA GLY A 119 -0.05 -7.71 2.69
C GLY A 119 0.20 -8.80 3.70
N TYR A 120 -0.81 -9.60 4.05
CA TYR A 120 -0.65 -10.80 4.87
C TYR A 120 -0.14 -11.98 4.02
N GLN A 121 0.48 -12.94 4.71
CA GLN A 121 0.92 -14.19 4.11
C GLN A 121 0.24 -15.35 4.85
N PRO A 122 -0.92 -15.82 4.36
CA PRO A 122 -1.64 -16.90 5.03
C PRO A 122 -0.89 -18.23 4.93
N ARG A 123 -0.91 -19.00 6.00
CA ARG A 123 -0.39 -20.37 6.09
C ARG A 123 -1.32 -21.22 6.93
N ALA A 124 -1.45 -22.50 6.60
CA ALA A 124 -2.17 -23.44 7.44
C ALA A 124 -1.55 -23.50 8.85
N GLY A 125 -2.39 -23.47 9.88
CA GLY A 125 -2.01 -23.72 11.27
C GLY A 125 -1.70 -25.19 11.53
N ARG A 126 -1.32 -25.50 12.75
CA ARG A 126 -1.15 -26.92 13.17
C ARG A 126 -2.49 -27.58 13.43
N ASP A 127 -3.45 -26.81 13.89
CA ASP A 127 -4.81 -27.26 14.14
C ASP A 127 -5.66 -27.07 12.89
N ASP A 128 -6.56 -28.02 12.63
CA ASP A 128 -7.49 -27.93 11.50
C ASP A 128 -8.39 -26.69 11.64
N GLY A 129 -8.61 -26.01 10.53
CA GLY A 129 -9.43 -24.81 10.47
C GLY A 129 -8.75 -23.52 10.97
N VAL A 130 -7.45 -23.55 11.32
CA VAL A 130 -6.71 -22.35 11.71
C VAL A 130 -5.81 -21.86 10.57
N THR A 131 -5.96 -20.60 10.19
CA THR A 131 -5.07 -19.91 9.27
C THR A 131 -4.18 -18.92 10.03
N LEU A 132 -2.89 -19.16 9.99
CA LEU A 132 -1.86 -18.27 10.51
C LEU A 132 -1.50 -17.21 9.48
N LEU A 133 -1.18 -16.01 9.93
CA LEU A 133 -0.71 -14.92 9.08
C LEU A 133 0.80 -14.74 9.33
N ALA A 134 1.63 -15.30 8.44
CA ALA A 134 3.09 -15.35 8.62
C ALA A 134 3.76 -13.97 8.48
N ASN A 135 3.12 -13.00 7.81
CA ASN A 135 3.55 -11.61 7.76
C ASN A 135 2.54 -10.69 8.44
N CYS A 136 3.03 -9.76 9.26
CA CYS A 136 2.24 -8.64 9.76
C CYS A 136 2.56 -7.39 8.91
N PRO A 137 1.57 -6.79 8.21
CA PRO A 137 1.80 -5.60 7.39
C PRO A 137 2.25 -4.38 8.20
N PHE A 138 2.08 -4.41 9.53
CA PHE A 138 2.35 -3.34 10.49
C PHE A 138 3.53 -3.66 11.42
N HIS A 139 4.40 -4.59 11.06
CA HIS A 139 5.41 -5.20 11.93
C HIS A 139 6.21 -4.21 12.80
N GLU A 140 6.82 -3.18 12.19
CA GLU A 140 7.64 -2.22 12.93
C GLU A 140 6.86 -1.43 14.00
N LEU A 141 5.59 -1.19 13.75
CA LEU A 141 4.71 -0.52 14.72
C LEU A 141 4.22 -1.47 15.80
N VAL A 142 4.01 -2.75 15.48
CA VAL A 142 3.70 -3.79 16.48
C VAL A 142 4.84 -3.94 17.48
N VAL A 143 6.09 -3.90 17.05
CA VAL A 143 7.26 -3.99 17.95
C VAL A 143 7.24 -2.89 19.02
N ARG A 144 6.82 -1.68 18.67
CA ARG A 144 6.80 -0.53 19.57
C ARG A 144 5.47 -0.35 20.31
N HIS A 145 4.37 -0.71 19.70
CA HIS A 145 2.99 -0.48 20.19
C HIS A 145 2.12 -1.73 20.02
N PRO A 146 2.50 -2.88 20.61
CA PRO A 146 1.85 -4.17 20.31
C PRO A 146 0.36 -4.17 20.66
N GLN A 147 -0.05 -3.72 21.83
CA GLN A 147 -1.43 -3.72 22.24
C GLN A 147 -2.33 -2.88 21.32
N LEU A 148 -1.92 -1.65 21.04
CA LEU A 148 -2.68 -0.76 20.17
C LEU A 148 -2.80 -1.34 18.75
N VAL A 149 -1.66 -1.65 18.14
CA VAL A 149 -1.64 -2.05 16.73
C VAL A 149 -2.29 -3.41 16.51
N CYS A 150 -2.10 -4.36 17.42
CA CYS A 150 -2.75 -5.68 17.31
C CYS A 150 -4.27 -5.60 17.52
N THR A 151 -4.74 -4.72 18.41
CA THR A 151 -6.19 -4.48 18.59
C THR A 151 -6.80 -3.84 17.34
N LEU A 152 -6.17 -2.80 16.79
CA LEU A 152 -6.65 -2.18 15.54
C LEU A 152 -6.64 -3.17 14.38
N ASN A 153 -5.60 -4.00 14.28
CA ASN A 153 -5.52 -5.05 13.28
C ASN A 153 -6.63 -6.11 13.41
N LEU A 154 -6.99 -6.47 14.64
CA LEU A 154 -8.11 -7.37 14.90
C LEU A 154 -9.43 -6.77 14.39
N HIS A 155 -9.75 -5.54 14.78
CA HIS A 155 -10.98 -4.85 14.34
C HIS A 155 -11.05 -4.71 12.82
N LEU A 156 -9.91 -4.39 12.18
CA LEU A 156 -9.81 -4.29 10.73
C LEU A 156 -10.18 -5.63 10.06
N LEU A 157 -9.56 -6.73 10.50
CA LEU A 157 -9.81 -8.05 9.91
C LEU A 157 -11.21 -8.58 10.22
N GLN A 158 -11.74 -8.37 11.44
CA GLN A 158 -13.12 -8.76 11.77
C GLN A 158 -14.13 -8.06 10.87
N ALA A 159 -13.99 -6.75 10.68
CA ALA A 159 -14.88 -5.99 9.82
C ALA A 159 -14.73 -6.36 8.33
N ALA A 160 -13.52 -6.68 7.90
CA ALA A 160 -13.27 -7.13 6.53
C ALA A 160 -13.88 -8.51 6.25
N LEU A 161 -13.77 -9.46 7.19
CA LEU A 161 -14.41 -10.78 7.08
C LEU A 161 -15.95 -10.66 7.05
N ALA A 162 -16.52 -9.82 7.90
CA ALA A 162 -17.95 -9.58 7.93
C ALA A 162 -18.47 -8.98 6.61
N GLU A 163 -17.72 -8.02 6.02
CA GLU A 163 -18.06 -7.38 4.74
C GLU A 163 -18.02 -8.37 3.57
N LEU A 164 -17.06 -9.31 3.59
CA LEU A 164 -16.98 -10.41 2.61
C LEU A 164 -18.08 -11.48 2.80
N GLY A 165 -18.85 -11.42 3.89
CA GLY A 165 -19.75 -12.50 4.25
C GLY A 165 -19.02 -13.81 4.59
N CYS A 166 -17.74 -13.74 4.95
CA CYS A 166 -16.94 -14.90 5.34
C CYS A 166 -17.33 -15.33 6.76
N PRO A 167 -17.67 -16.62 6.99
CA PRO A 167 -18.07 -17.11 8.30
C PRO A 167 -16.91 -17.20 9.31
N ASP A 168 -15.68 -17.18 8.82
CA ASP A 168 -14.47 -17.31 9.63
C ASP A 168 -14.30 -16.12 10.59
N GLN A 169 -13.58 -16.34 11.67
CA GLN A 169 -13.38 -15.36 12.73
C GLN A 169 -11.91 -14.98 12.88
N ALA A 170 -11.63 -13.69 12.91
CA ALA A 170 -10.33 -13.19 13.33
C ALA A 170 -10.22 -13.18 14.85
N ARG A 171 -9.11 -13.69 15.41
CA ARG A 171 -8.83 -13.75 16.85
C ARG A 171 -7.41 -13.29 17.15
N LEU A 172 -7.22 -12.68 18.34
CA LEU A 172 -5.88 -12.41 18.86
C LEU A 172 -5.25 -13.71 19.36
N ASP A 173 -4.10 -14.03 18.80
CA ASP A 173 -3.27 -15.16 19.16
C ASP A 173 -1.79 -14.81 18.93
N PRO A 174 -1.22 -13.92 19.77
CA PRO A 174 0.13 -13.44 19.59
C PRO A 174 1.17 -14.54 19.81
N ALA A 175 2.07 -14.71 18.82
CA ALA A 175 3.20 -15.59 18.93
C ALA A 175 4.39 -15.03 18.12
N PRO A 176 5.65 -15.39 18.50
CA PRO A 176 6.83 -14.94 17.79
C PRO A 176 6.84 -15.34 16.32
N GLY A 177 7.36 -14.44 15.46
CA GLY A 177 7.60 -14.74 14.03
C GLY A 177 6.36 -14.72 13.14
N ARG A 178 5.20 -14.30 13.64
CA ARG A 178 3.96 -14.18 12.86
C ARG A 178 3.10 -13.01 13.30
N CYS A 179 2.02 -12.75 12.59
CA CYS A 179 1.01 -11.78 13.00
C CYS A 179 0.34 -12.19 14.33
N CYS A 180 -0.05 -11.20 15.11
CA CYS A 180 -0.80 -11.38 16.35
C CYS A 180 -2.27 -11.81 16.13
N VAL A 181 -2.76 -11.76 14.88
CA VAL A 181 -4.11 -12.20 14.52
C VAL A 181 -4.03 -13.51 13.75
N THR A 182 -4.92 -14.44 14.08
CA THR A 182 -5.19 -15.67 13.34
C THR A 182 -6.63 -15.67 12.85
N ILE A 183 -6.92 -16.46 11.82
CA ILE A 183 -8.27 -16.65 11.30
C ILE A 183 -8.65 -18.10 11.58
N VAL A 184 -9.83 -18.30 12.20
CA VAL A 184 -10.34 -19.58 12.61
C VAL A 184 -11.64 -19.82 11.88
N GLN A 185 -11.79 -20.99 11.29
CA GLN A 185 -13.04 -21.41 10.66
C GLN A 185 -14.17 -21.47 11.68
N ALA A 186 -15.37 -21.09 11.23
CA ALA A 186 -16.56 -21.10 12.06
C ALA A 186 -17.07 -22.52 12.35
#